data_17326ba2a10cd83710329e3b8661cbf4
#
_entry.id   17326ba2a10cd83710329e3b8661cbf4
#
_cell.length_a   1.000
_cell.length_b   1.000
_cell.length_c   1.000
_cell.angle_alpha   90.00
_cell.angle_beta   90.00
_cell.angle_gamma   90.00
#
_symmetry.space_group_name_H-M   'P 1'
#
loop_
_entity.id
_entity.type
_entity.pdbx_description
1 polymer ?
#
loop_
_entity_poly.entity_id
_entity_poly.type
_entity_poly.pdbx_seq_one_letter_code
_entity_poly.pdbx_strand_id
1 'polypeptide(L)'
;MTKVLGLLCVIIGMTCVFSCSESENVENINKQTVLVYMPWTGSESSQGLYSFFKANLDSIYLGIKQKKGLGTSRLIVFLSESATKSTLFEVTYDGTECQKQTLKEYSGREYTTQEGITQILTDVKGFAYGLNYAMIIGSHGNGWTFKEDWTNYPYRAKTFGGSVDSKETERVPYATFDGELTEKHTRFFGSISDINGFSVDVPTLANAIKNAEMKMQYIYFDDCYMANVEVAYELREVTNYLVTSTCEMMATGTPFKSAWTYMASPTPNYAMMVSNFVSYYRSTPAPYATLSAIDCREMDQLALIMKDINSQYQLDPNLLDNIQIMDGFDHHIFYDMRSYLSNLCTNERQLNQVLSVLEKAVPYKDCTEQFYSYIYGVQRKYDIKTYSGITISDPSLNEVALKGKEKTSWWKATH
;
A
#
# COMPACT_ATOMS: atom_id res chain seq x y z
N MET A 1 52.46 -25.76 -60.15
CA MET A 1 51.12 -25.47 -59.56
C MET A 1 50.98 -25.89 -58.11
N THR A 2 52.07 -26.08 -57.34
CA THR A 2 52.02 -26.64 -55.96
C THR A 2 52.52 -25.66 -54.88
N LYS A 3 52.81 -24.43 -55.22
CA LYS A 3 53.24 -23.38 -54.23
C LYS A 3 52.19 -22.32 -53.90
N VAL A 4 51.03 -22.32 -54.58
CA VAL A 4 49.98 -21.34 -54.36
C VAL A 4 48.89 -21.91 -53.39
N LEU A 5 48.82 -23.23 -53.24
CA LEU A 5 47.83 -23.86 -52.38
C LEU A 5 48.20 -23.84 -50.87
N GLY A 6 49.52 -23.66 -50.56
CA GLY A 6 49.98 -23.59 -49.16
C GLY A 6 49.75 -22.26 -48.49
N LEU A 7 49.58 -21.15 -49.26
CA LEU A 7 49.39 -19.83 -48.70
C LEU A 7 47.91 -19.50 -48.41
N LEU A 8 46.98 -20.23 -49.01
CA LEU A 8 45.56 -20.03 -48.83
C LEU A 8 45.07 -20.71 -47.53
N CYS A 9 45.72 -21.82 -47.12
CA CYS A 9 45.35 -22.50 -45.85
C CYS A 9 45.84 -21.81 -44.58
N VAL A 10 46.89 -20.95 -44.64
CA VAL A 10 47.40 -20.21 -43.49
C VAL A 10 46.55 -18.94 -43.23
N ILE A 11 45.89 -18.38 -44.24
CA ILE A 11 45.04 -17.19 -44.04
C ILE A 11 43.64 -17.54 -43.52
N ILE A 12 43.17 -18.77 -43.73
CA ILE A 12 41.87 -19.24 -43.19
C ILE A 12 41.99 -19.70 -41.72
N GLY A 13 43.20 -20.04 -41.26
CA GLY A 13 43.43 -20.47 -39.86
C GLY A 13 43.58 -19.34 -38.83
N MET A 14 43.63 -18.06 -39.26
CA MET A 14 43.90 -16.92 -38.37
C MET A 14 42.70 -16.03 -38.08
N THR A 15 41.51 -16.36 -38.56
CA THR A 15 40.27 -15.59 -38.31
C THR A 15 39.33 -16.20 -37.30
N CYS A 16 39.70 -17.27 -36.56
CA CYS A 16 38.82 -17.93 -35.62
C CYS A 16 39.24 -17.81 -34.13
N VAL A 17 40.00 -16.80 -33.73
CA VAL A 17 40.40 -16.59 -32.32
C VAL A 17 40.13 -15.18 -31.81
N PHE A 18 39.04 -14.55 -32.20
CA PHE A 18 38.47 -13.46 -31.43
C PHE A 18 36.98 -13.68 -31.25
N SER A 19 36.63 -14.81 -30.62
CA SER A 19 35.43 -14.86 -29.83
C SER A 19 35.83 -14.34 -28.46
N CYS A 20 35.81 -13.03 -28.28
CA CYS A 20 35.63 -12.45 -26.97
C CYS A 20 34.29 -12.93 -26.48
N SER A 21 34.24 -14.00 -25.71
CA SER A 21 33.20 -14.21 -24.76
C SER A 21 33.42 -13.15 -23.66
N GLU A 22 32.95 -11.94 -23.85
CA GLU A 22 32.50 -11.16 -22.74
C GLU A 22 31.38 -11.99 -22.12
N SER A 23 31.72 -12.85 -21.15
CA SER A 23 30.75 -13.22 -20.14
C SER A 23 30.46 -11.95 -19.39
N GLU A 24 29.50 -11.16 -19.89
CA GLU A 24 28.86 -10.16 -19.04
C GLU A 24 28.50 -10.90 -17.77
N ASN A 25 29.06 -10.42 -16.66
CA ASN A 25 28.79 -10.96 -15.34
C ASN A 25 27.30 -10.73 -15.07
N VAL A 26 26.47 -11.70 -15.44
CA VAL A 26 25.02 -11.73 -15.20
C VAL A 26 24.74 -11.64 -13.68
N GLU A 27 25.76 -11.87 -12.84
CA GLU A 27 25.70 -11.77 -11.38
C GLU A 27 25.46 -10.35 -10.84
N ASN A 28 25.70 -9.31 -11.62
CA ASN A 28 25.58 -7.91 -11.18
C ASN A 28 24.31 -7.19 -11.64
N ILE A 29 23.38 -7.88 -12.31
CA ILE A 29 22.11 -7.24 -12.73
C ILE A 29 21.22 -7.05 -11.49
N ASN A 30 20.86 -5.79 -11.23
CA ASN A 30 19.82 -5.47 -10.25
C ASN A 30 18.46 -5.99 -10.72
N LYS A 31 17.98 -7.05 -10.09
CA LYS A 31 16.70 -7.69 -10.48
C LYS A 31 15.50 -6.99 -9.89
N GLN A 32 15.66 -6.28 -8.76
CA GLN A 32 14.58 -5.55 -8.13
C GLN A 32 15.12 -4.33 -7.37
N THR A 33 14.53 -3.18 -7.58
CA THR A 33 14.68 -2.02 -6.72
C THR A 33 13.45 -1.89 -5.82
N VAL A 34 13.66 -1.96 -4.51
CA VAL A 34 12.64 -1.69 -3.51
C VAL A 34 12.80 -0.24 -3.06
N LEU A 35 11.78 0.58 -3.29
CA LEU A 35 11.69 1.93 -2.73
C LEU A 35 10.86 1.89 -1.45
N VAL A 36 11.47 2.24 -0.31
CA VAL A 36 10.75 2.57 0.92
C VAL A 36 10.50 4.07 0.91
N TYR A 37 9.23 4.47 0.84
CA TYR A 37 8.80 5.86 0.68
C TYR A 37 8.08 6.32 1.94
N MET A 38 8.73 7.19 2.71
CA MET A 38 8.27 7.71 4.00
C MET A 38 8.20 9.24 3.95
N PRO A 39 7.12 9.80 3.37
CA PRO A 39 6.92 11.24 3.27
C PRO A 39 6.65 11.86 4.64
N TRP A 40 6.73 13.18 4.75
CA TRP A 40 6.38 13.89 5.96
C TRP A 40 4.91 13.76 6.30
N THR A 41 4.60 13.33 7.52
CA THR A 41 3.23 13.06 7.98
C THR A 41 2.70 14.05 9.00
N GLY A 42 3.38 15.18 9.21
CA GLY A 42 2.93 16.20 10.15
C GLY A 42 4.00 16.58 11.17
N SER A 43 3.59 17.08 12.32
CA SER A 43 4.49 17.66 13.32
C SER A 43 5.49 16.65 13.90
N GLU A 44 6.59 17.16 14.44
CA GLU A 44 7.53 16.42 15.30
C GLU A 44 6.87 15.95 16.62
N SER A 45 5.66 16.45 16.91
CA SER A 45 4.84 16.06 18.06
C SER A 45 4.12 14.74 17.82
N SER A 46 3.41 14.25 18.81
CA SER A 46 2.78 12.95 18.98
C SER A 46 1.97 12.36 17.79
N GLN A 47 1.66 13.12 16.76
CA GLN A 47 0.92 12.67 15.57
C GLN A 47 1.80 12.40 14.35
N GLY A 48 3.10 12.73 14.40
CA GLY A 48 4.04 12.45 13.33
C GLY A 48 4.53 11.00 13.40
N LEU A 49 4.63 10.33 12.26
CA LEU A 49 5.11 8.95 12.18
C LEU A 49 6.64 8.82 12.08
N TYR A 50 7.38 9.92 12.12
CA TYR A 50 8.83 9.90 11.91
C TYR A 50 9.59 8.95 12.84
N SER A 51 9.22 8.88 14.13
CA SER A 51 9.82 7.93 15.09
C SER A 51 9.53 6.47 14.74
N PHE A 52 8.32 6.19 14.26
CA PHE A 52 7.93 4.87 13.79
C PHE A 52 8.66 4.50 12.49
N PHE A 53 8.83 5.46 11.57
CA PHE A 53 9.61 5.24 10.35
C PHE A 53 11.06 4.84 10.65
N LYS A 54 11.70 5.48 11.63
CA LYS A 54 13.04 5.07 12.08
C LYS A 54 13.05 3.64 12.62
N ALA A 55 12.08 3.29 13.48
CA ALA A 55 11.96 1.94 14.00
C ALA A 55 11.68 0.91 12.90
N ASN A 56 10.88 1.26 11.90
CA ASN A 56 10.62 0.41 10.74
C ASN A 56 11.89 0.22 9.88
N LEU A 57 12.69 1.26 9.68
CA LEU A 57 13.99 1.13 9.00
C LEU A 57 14.95 0.23 9.78
N ASP A 58 15.04 0.38 11.10
CA ASP A 58 15.84 -0.52 11.95
C ASP A 58 15.35 -1.97 11.84
N SER A 59 14.03 -2.18 11.77
CA SER A 59 13.43 -3.50 11.56
C SER A 59 13.79 -4.08 10.17
N ILE A 60 13.81 -3.26 9.13
CA ILE A 60 14.28 -3.65 7.78
C ILE A 60 15.75 -4.05 7.83
N TYR A 61 16.62 -3.27 8.49
CA TYR A 61 18.03 -3.58 8.64
C TYR A 61 18.26 -4.92 9.35
N LEU A 62 17.47 -5.21 10.39
CA LEU A 62 17.49 -6.53 11.04
C LEU A 62 17.08 -7.65 10.08
N GLY A 63 16.06 -7.41 9.22
CA GLY A 63 15.64 -8.35 8.18
C GLY A 63 16.73 -8.62 7.14
N ILE A 64 17.45 -7.57 6.71
CA ILE A 64 18.60 -7.69 5.79
C ILE A 64 19.72 -8.50 6.43
N LYS A 65 20.07 -8.22 7.68
CA LYS A 65 21.08 -8.99 8.43
C LYS A 65 20.67 -10.47 8.55
N GLN A 66 19.42 -10.74 8.88
CA GLN A 66 18.90 -12.12 8.99
C GLN A 66 18.99 -12.87 7.65
N LYS A 67 18.72 -12.18 6.54
CA LYS A 67 18.85 -12.70 5.17
C LYS A 67 20.30 -12.76 4.68
N LYS A 68 21.25 -12.19 5.42
CA LYS A 68 22.66 -12.03 5.07
C LYS A 68 22.89 -11.20 3.81
N GLY A 69 22.09 -10.15 3.62
CA GLY A 69 22.24 -9.18 2.55
C GLY A 69 20.98 -8.94 1.73
N LEU A 70 21.16 -8.20 0.65
CA LEU A 70 20.09 -7.79 -0.27
C LEU A 70 19.93 -8.74 -1.47
N GLY A 71 20.89 -9.65 -1.68
CA GLY A 71 20.91 -10.53 -2.85
C GLY A 71 21.07 -9.74 -4.15
N THR A 72 20.18 -9.97 -5.11
CA THR A 72 20.13 -9.23 -6.39
C THR A 72 19.16 -8.05 -6.36
N SER A 73 18.82 -7.57 -5.18
CA SER A 73 17.93 -6.40 -5.00
C SER A 73 18.70 -5.21 -4.45
N ARG A 74 18.22 -4.02 -4.74
CA ARG A 74 18.68 -2.76 -4.14
C ARG A 74 17.57 -2.16 -3.29
N LEU A 75 17.96 -1.56 -2.17
CA LEU A 75 17.04 -0.85 -1.28
C LEU A 75 17.33 0.64 -1.33
N ILE A 76 16.38 1.39 -1.80
CA ILE A 76 16.37 2.85 -1.81
C ILE A 76 15.33 3.33 -0.81
N VAL A 77 15.67 4.35 -0.04
CA VAL A 77 14.77 4.94 0.96
C VAL A 77 14.64 6.43 0.68
N PHE A 78 13.38 6.88 0.54
CA PHE A 78 13.03 8.29 0.63
C PHE A 78 12.45 8.54 2.02
N LEU A 79 13.10 9.38 2.80
CA LEU A 79 12.67 9.72 4.17
C LEU A 79 12.60 11.23 4.34
N SER A 80 11.43 11.73 4.73
CA SER A 80 11.27 13.12 5.14
C SER A 80 11.55 13.29 6.63
N GLU A 81 12.53 14.11 6.96
CA GLU A 81 12.92 14.43 8.33
C GLU A 81 12.12 15.63 8.88
N SER A 82 11.65 16.48 7.98
CA SER A 82 10.78 17.63 8.27
C SER A 82 9.92 17.96 7.05
N ALA A 83 9.05 18.94 7.17
CA ALA A 83 8.20 19.42 6.08
C ALA A 83 8.96 19.80 4.80
N THR A 84 10.20 20.26 4.95
CA THR A 84 11.03 20.77 3.83
C THR A 84 12.38 20.10 3.72
N LYS A 85 12.63 19.02 4.47
CA LYS A 85 13.89 18.29 4.39
C LYS A 85 13.61 16.80 4.21
N SER A 86 14.00 16.28 3.06
CA SER A 86 13.89 14.87 2.75
C SER A 86 15.21 14.36 2.15
N THR A 87 15.53 13.10 2.41
CA THR A 87 16.75 12.46 1.93
C THR A 87 16.41 11.20 1.16
N LEU A 88 16.96 11.07 -0.03
CA LEU A 88 17.00 9.81 -0.79
C LEU A 88 18.37 9.16 -0.54
N PHE A 89 18.36 7.92 -0.07
CA PHE A 89 19.58 7.17 0.19
C PHE A 89 19.46 5.70 -0.16
N GLU A 90 20.57 5.09 -0.48
CA GLU A 90 20.67 3.66 -0.67
C GLU A 90 21.13 2.99 0.64
N VAL A 91 20.56 1.82 0.91
CA VAL A 91 21.02 0.95 1.99
C VAL A 91 21.82 -0.20 1.37
N THR A 92 23.07 -0.32 1.77
CA THR A 92 23.96 -1.43 1.42
C THR A 92 24.24 -2.29 2.63
N TYR A 93 24.75 -3.50 2.43
CA TYR A 93 25.14 -4.42 3.50
C TYR A 93 26.57 -4.88 3.28
N ASP A 94 27.47 -4.62 4.25
CA ASP A 94 28.90 -4.92 4.17
C ASP A 94 29.28 -6.34 4.65
N GLY A 95 28.28 -7.16 4.97
CA GLY A 95 28.45 -8.50 5.54
C GLY A 95 28.23 -8.54 7.06
N THR A 96 28.22 -7.39 7.73
CA THR A 96 28.02 -7.24 9.18
C THR A 96 26.91 -6.27 9.51
N GLU A 97 26.94 -5.07 8.91
CA GLU A 97 26.04 -3.97 9.18
C GLU A 97 25.44 -3.39 7.89
N CYS A 98 24.26 -2.79 8.02
CA CYS A 98 23.68 -1.97 6.97
C CYS A 98 24.33 -0.59 6.98
N GLN A 99 24.73 -0.11 5.80
CA GLN A 99 25.33 1.21 5.60
C GLN A 99 24.35 2.09 4.80
N LYS A 100 24.28 3.36 5.17
CA LYS A 100 23.47 4.37 4.51
C LYS A 100 24.33 5.22 3.61
N GLN A 101 24.03 5.26 2.31
CA GLN A 101 24.67 6.12 1.33
C GLN A 101 23.70 7.15 0.81
N THR A 102 23.87 8.43 1.15
CA THR A 102 23.04 9.51 0.62
C THR A 102 23.24 9.67 -0.89
N LEU A 103 22.13 9.66 -1.63
CA LEU A 103 22.08 9.85 -3.07
C LEU A 103 21.67 11.27 -3.45
N LYS A 104 20.64 11.80 -2.76
CA LYS A 104 20.11 13.14 -3.04
C LYS A 104 19.38 13.70 -1.81
N GLU A 105 19.46 15.00 -1.64
CA GLU A 105 18.67 15.76 -0.65
C GLU A 105 17.64 16.62 -1.37
N TYR A 106 16.49 16.81 -0.72
CA TYR A 106 15.39 17.65 -1.20
C TYR A 106 15.09 18.69 -0.11
N SER A 107 14.88 19.94 -0.52
CA SER A 107 14.63 21.08 0.38
C SER A 107 13.23 21.70 0.22
N GLY A 108 12.32 20.96 -0.41
CA GLY A 108 10.94 21.36 -0.66
C GLY A 108 9.94 20.33 -0.20
N ARG A 109 8.72 20.43 -0.74
CA ARG A 109 7.60 19.51 -0.50
C ARG A 109 7.31 18.66 -1.72
N GLU A 110 8.34 18.15 -2.37
CA GLU A 110 8.26 17.40 -3.63
C GLU A 110 7.31 16.18 -3.48
N TYR A 111 7.27 15.59 -2.30
CA TYR A 111 6.43 14.44 -1.97
C TYR A 111 4.91 14.76 -1.91
N THR A 112 4.49 16.00 -2.10
CA THR A 112 3.07 16.41 -2.04
C THR A 112 2.44 16.65 -3.41
N THR A 113 3.23 16.68 -4.48
CA THR A 113 2.77 17.00 -5.84
C THR A 113 3.09 15.88 -6.82
N GLN A 114 2.31 15.81 -7.90
CA GLN A 114 2.53 14.84 -8.97
C GLN A 114 3.92 15.00 -9.58
N GLU A 115 4.30 16.24 -9.89
CA GLU A 115 5.58 16.57 -10.50
C GLU A 115 6.75 16.20 -9.57
N GLY A 116 6.62 16.53 -8.29
CA GLY A 116 7.65 16.25 -7.32
C GLY A 116 7.82 14.75 -7.05
N ILE A 117 6.71 13.99 -6.92
CA ILE A 117 6.76 12.53 -6.78
C ILE A 117 7.35 11.91 -8.06
N THR A 118 6.96 12.39 -9.25
CA THR A 118 7.55 11.96 -10.53
C THR A 118 9.06 12.17 -10.52
N GLN A 119 9.54 13.33 -10.04
CA GLN A 119 10.98 13.60 -9.94
C GLN A 119 11.69 12.64 -8.99
N ILE A 120 11.10 12.38 -7.80
CA ILE A 120 11.67 11.41 -6.84
C ILE A 120 11.79 10.03 -7.48
N LEU A 121 10.73 9.56 -8.15
CA LEU A 121 10.73 8.26 -8.83
C LEU A 121 11.74 8.20 -9.98
N THR A 122 11.88 9.29 -10.74
CA THR A 122 12.88 9.41 -11.81
C THR A 122 14.30 9.36 -11.24
N ASP A 123 14.55 10.02 -10.12
CA ASP A 123 15.83 9.96 -9.41
C ASP A 123 16.12 8.51 -8.93
N VAL A 124 15.13 7.83 -8.35
CA VAL A 124 15.24 6.41 -7.97
C VAL A 124 15.61 5.54 -9.17
N LYS A 125 14.92 5.72 -10.31
CA LYS A 125 15.20 4.99 -11.55
C LYS A 125 16.61 5.29 -12.08
N GLY A 126 17.06 6.53 -11.97
CA GLY A 126 18.40 6.95 -12.39
C GLY A 126 19.52 6.37 -11.51
N PHE A 127 19.35 6.40 -10.18
CA PHE A 127 20.36 5.89 -9.25
C PHE A 127 20.36 4.37 -9.12
N ALA A 128 19.18 3.75 -9.25
CA ALA A 128 19.01 2.32 -8.95
C ALA A 128 18.08 1.67 -10.00
N TYR A 129 18.51 1.71 -11.26
CA TYR A 129 17.78 0.99 -12.31
C TYR A 129 17.69 -0.50 -11.95
N GLY A 130 16.49 -1.06 -12.09
CA GLY A 130 16.19 -2.47 -11.83
C GLY A 130 15.26 -3.05 -12.89
N LEU A 131 15.30 -4.38 -13.06
CA LEU A 131 14.36 -5.06 -13.95
C LEU A 131 12.93 -4.99 -13.42
N ASN A 132 12.76 -4.93 -12.10
CA ASN A 132 11.49 -4.77 -11.41
C ASN A 132 11.61 -3.68 -10.36
N TYR A 133 10.50 -3.01 -10.08
CA TYR A 133 10.38 -2.04 -9.01
C TYR A 133 9.29 -2.48 -8.04
N ALA A 134 9.52 -2.23 -6.76
CA ALA A 134 8.51 -2.37 -5.71
C ALA A 134 8.52 -1.11 -4.84
N MET A 135 7.36 -0.72 -4.33
CA MET A 135 7.23 0.47 -3.50
C MET A 135 6.54 0.11 -2.18
N ILE A 136 7.16 0.49 -1.07
CA ILE A 136 6.60 0.38 0.29
C ILE A 136 6.36 1.80 0.77
N ILE A 137 5.11 2.15 1.02
CA ILE A 137 4.72 3.48 1.46
C ILE A 137 4.35 3.39 2.94
N GLY A 138 5.03 4.17 3.77
CA GLY A 138 4.68 4.34 5.17
C GLY A 138 4.13 5.73 5.39
N SER A 139 2.85 5.83 5.76
CA SER A 139 2.20 7.10 6.06
C SER A 139 0.92 6.89 6.85
N HIS A 140 0.12 7.92 7.07
CA HIS A 140 -1.28 7.74 7.37
C HIS A 140 -2.04 7.45 6.07
N GLY A 141 -3.04 6.57 6.11
CA GLY A 141 -3.84 6.19 4.96
C GLY A 141 -5.33 6.30 5.23
N ASN A 142 -6.11 6.50 4.17
CA ASN A 142 -7.55 6.61 4.26
C ASN A 142 -8.31 6.23 3.01
N GLY A 143 -7.78 5.25 2.34
CA GLY A 143 -8.40 4.71 1.15
C GLY A 143 -8.38 5.70 -0.02
N TRP A 144 -9.43 5.64 -0.78
CA TRP A 144 -9.64 6.38 -2.03
C TRP A 144 -10.13 7.81 -1.83
N THR A 145 -10.54 8.19 -0.61
CA THR A 145 -11.22 9.47 -0.37
C THR A 145 -10.33 10.66 -0.75
N PHE A 146 -10.94 11.71 -1.30
CA PHE A 146 -10.20 12.89 -1.72
C PHE A 146 -10.04 13.88 -0.56
N LYS A 147 -8.86 14.49 -0.46
CA LYS A 147 -8.56 15.47 0.58
C LYS A 147 -9.55 16.64 0.61
N GLU A 148 -10.03 17.09 -0.54
CA GLU A 148 -10.98 18.20 -0.65
C GLU A 148 -12.35 17.89 -0.02
N ASP A 149 -12.80 16.62 -0.05
CA ASP A 149 -14.10 16.20 0.44
C ASP A 149 -14.19 16.20 1.97
N TRP A 150 -13.04 16.25 2.64
CA TRP A 150 -12.93 16.38 4.10
C TRP A 150 -12.93 17.82 4.58
N THR A 151 -12.78 18.80 3.69
CA THR A 151 -12.88 20.21 4.02
C THR A 151 -14.29 20.49 4.54
N ASN A 152 -14.39 21.01 5.77
CA ASN A 152 -15.65 21.24 6.47
C ASN A 152 -16.43 19.98 6.91
N TYR A 153 -15.81 18.81 6.92
CA TYR A 153 -16.45 17.67 7.55
C TYR A 153 -16.69 17.94 9.03
N PRO A 154 -17.90 17.69 9.56
CA PRO A 154 -18.20 17.97 10.95
C PRO A 154 -17.49 16.97 11.87
N TYR A 155 -16.27 17.28 12.25
CA TYR A 155 -15.49 16.53 13.27
C TYR A 155 -16.00 16.75 14.69
N ARG A 156 -17.16 17.33 14.88
CA ARG A 156 -17.75 17.48 16.20
C ARG A 156 -18.13 16.10 16.72
N ALA A 157 -17.39 15.63 17.73
CA ALA A 157 -17.96 14.71 18.69
C ALA A 157 -19.33 15.31 19.06
N LYS A 158 -20.40 14.72 18.56
CA LYS A 158 -21.72 14.95 19.17
C LYS A 158 -21.51 14.52 20.60
N THR A 159 -21.48 15.45 21.51
CA THR A 159 -21.66 15.18 22.93
C THR A 159 -23.03 14.51 23.01
N PHE A 160 -23.02 13.19 22.90
CA PHE A 160 -24.18 12.40 23.23
C PHE A 160 -24.40 12.62 24.74
N GLY A 161 -25.41 13.38 25.08
CA GLY A 161 -25.95 13.46 26.44
C GLY A 161 -26.66 12.15 26.80
N GLY A 162 -25.94 11.05 26.68
CA GLY A 162 -26.29 9.72 27.13
C GLY A 162 -25.05 9.17 27.81
N SER A 163 -25.20 8.74 29.07
CA SER A 163 -24.15 8.05 29.81
C SER A 163 -23.63 6.90 28.95
N VAL A 164 -22.42 7.06 28.43
CA VAL A 164 -21.67 5.97 27.83
C VAL A 164 -21.40 4.99 28.95
N ASP A 165 -21.97 3.80 28.85
CA ASP A 165 -21.73 2.73 29.82
C ASP A 165 -20.24 2.43 29.82
N SER A 166 -19.56 2.77 30.92
CA SER A 166 -18.10 2.79 31.06
C SER A 166 -17.46 1.39 31.07
N LYS A 167 -18.17 0.36 30.61
CA LYS A 167 -17.72 -1.03 30.64
C LYS A 167 -17.06 -1.56 29.38
N GLU A 168 -17.03 -0.81 28.26
CA GLU A 168 -16.50 -1.31 26.98
C GLU A 168 -15.24 -0.60 26.48
N THR A 169 -14.64 0.30 27.22
CA THR A 169 -13.37 0.94 26.82
C THR A 169 -12.18 0.26 27.47
N GLU A 170 -11.84 -0.94 27.05
CA GLU A 170 -10.51 -1.48 27.31
C GLU A 170 -9.49 -0.76 26.43
N ARG A 171 -8.55 -0.06 27.07
CA ARG A 171 -7.44 0.59 26.37
C ARG A 171 -6.59 -0.50 25.69
N VAL A 172 -6.39 -0.36 24.37
CA VAL A 172 -5.46 -1.22 23.63
C VAL A 172 -4.02 -0.87 24.07
N PRO A 173 -3.23 -1.80 24.60
CA PRO A 173 -1.99 -1.52 25.34
C PRO A 173 -0.88 -0.81 24.53
N TYR A 174 -0.98 -0.73 23.20
CA TYR A 174 0.03 -0.13 22.33
C TYR A 174 -0.43 1.12 21.57
N ALA A 175 -1.61 1.65 21.88
CA ALA A 175 -2.14 2.85 21.28
C ALA A 175 -2.09 4.05 22.25
N THR A 176 -1.05 4.16 23.08
CA THR A 176 -0.85 5.34 23.90
C THR A 176 -0.22 6.46 23.07
N PHE A 177 -1.06 7.18 22.33
CA PHE A 177 -0.76 8.54 21.98
C PHE A 177 -1.20 9.41 23.19
N ASP A 178 -0.28 9.69 24.11
CA ASP A 178 -0.45 10.71 25.13
C ASP A 178 -0.24 12.10 24.49
N GLY A 179 -1.26 12.61 23.84
CA GLY A 179 -1.29 13.97 23.29
C GLY A 179 -2.72 14.47 23.23
N GLU A 180 -2.97 15.69 23.64
CA GLU A 180 -4.24 16.37 23.44
C GLU A 180 -4.60 16.31 21.95
N LEU A 181 -5.65 15.54 21.64
CA LEU A 181 -6.21 15.40 20.31
C LEU A 181 -6.87 16.69 19.91
N THR A 182 -6.13 17.56 19.24
CA THR A 182 -6.72 18.62 18.46
C THR A 182 -7.31 18.02 17.19
N GLU A 183 -8.57 17.84 17.20
CA GLU A 183 -9.64 17.57 16.25
C GLU A 183 -9.34 17.73 14.76
N LYS A 184 -8.45 16.94 14.14
CA LYS A 184 -8.37 16.87 12.67
C LYS A 184 -7.90 15.50 12.23
N HIS A 185 -8.85 14.58 12.10
CA HIS A 185 -8.62 13.30 11.42
C HIS A 185 -8.98 13.43 9.94
N THR A 186 -8.03 13.23 9.06
CA THR A 186 -8.17 13.45 7.64
C THR A 186 -7.41 12.43 6.81
N ARG A 187 -7.78 12.23 5.56
CA ARG A 187 -7.75 10.96 4.86
C ARG A 187 -7.31 11.09 3.41
N PHE A 188 -6.35 10.31 3.01
CA PHE A 188 -5.59 10.08 1.80
C PHE A 188 -4.31 9.42 2.32
N PHE A 189 -3.24 9.34 1.65
CA PHE A 189 -1.98 8.99 2.29
C PHE A 189 -1.13 10.25 2.54
N GLY A 190 -0.40 10.29 3.67
CA GLY A 190 0.41 11.43 4.06
C GLY A 190 0.13 11.92 5.47
N SER A 191 -0.17 13.21 5.64
CA SER A 191 -0.44 13.82 6.95
C SER A 191 -1.94 13.87 7.25
N ILE A 192 -2.30 13.55 8.49
CA ILE A 192 -3.65 13.74 9.02
C ILE A 192 -3.80 15.04 9.81
N SER A 193 -2.71 15.70 10.16
CA SER A 193 -2.72 16.97 10.92
C SER A 193 -2.77 18.20 10.01
N ASP A 194 -2.21 18.13 8.80
CA ASP A 194 -2.31 19.15 7.76
C ASP A 194 -2.50 18.50 6.39
N ILE A 195 -3.77 18.29 6.05
CA ILE A 195 -4.19 17.62 4.82
C ILE A 195 -3.76 18.37 3.59
N ASN A 196 -4.09 19.66 3.57
CA ASN A 196 -3.89 20.48 2.38
C ASN A 196 -2.40 20.68 2.12
N GLY A 197 -1.58 20.61 3.18
CA GLY A 197 -0.15 20.85 3.10
C GLY A 197 0.69 19.62 2.79
N PHE A 198 0.28 18.42 3.23
CA PHE A 198 1.19 17.25 3.26
C PHE A 198 0.54 15.94 2.84
N SER A 199 -0.55 15.97 2.12
CA SER A 199 -1.25 14.77 1.69
C SER A 199 -1.38 14.65 0.19
N VAL A 200 -1.52 13.42 -0.26
CA VAL A 200 -1.53 13.05 -1.66
C VAL A 200 -2.72 12.15 -1.96
N ASP A 201 -3.56 12.53 -2.91
CA ASP A 201 -4.65 11.67 -3.39
C ASP A 201 -4.09 10.54 -4.27
N VAL A 202 -4.74 9.37 -4.24
CA VAL A 202 -4.30 8.18 -4.98
C VAL A 202 -4.09 8.43 -6.48
N PRO A 203 -4.96 9.18 -7.19
CA PRO A 203 -4.73 9.52 -8.60
C PRO A 203 -3.42 10.30 -8.84
N THR A 204 -3.01 11.14 -7.90
CA THR A 204 -1.74 11.86 -7.96
C THR A 204 -0.55 10.90 -7.95
N LEU A 205 -0.58 9.89 -7.08
CA LEU A 205 0.45 8.84 -7.04
C LEU A 205 0.45 8.02 -8.34
N ALA A 206 -0.73 7.57 -8.79
CA ALA A 206 -0.86 6.80 -10.03
C ALA A 206 -0.25 7.55 -11.22
N ASN A 207 -0.60 8.82 -11.39
CA ASN A 207 -0.08 9.67 -12.45
C ASN A 207 1.43 9.91 -12.30
N ALA A 208 1.94 10.09 -11.08
CA ALA A 208 3.37 10.26 -10.85
C ALA A 208 4.18 9.02 -11.25
N ILE A 209 3.71 7.81 -10.91
CA ILE A 209 4.35 6.55 -11.31
C ILE A 209 4.31 6.39 -12.83
N LYS A 210 3.18 6.71 -13.46
CA LYS A 210 3.02 6.67 -14.92
C LYS A 210 3.96 7.64 -15.63
N ASN A 211 4.06 8.88 -15.12
CA ASN A 211 4.94 9.92 -15.70
C ASN A 211 6.43 9.59 -15.53
N ALA A 212 6.81 8.86 -14.48
CA ALA A 212 8.16 8.33 -14.30
C ALA A 212 8.43 7.11 -15.22
N GLU A 213 7.44 6.69 -16.02
CA GLU A 213 7.51 5.51 -16.89
C GLU A 213 7.94 4.26 -16.09
N MET A 214 7.32 4.07 -14.93
CA MET A 214 7.56 2.93 -14.07
C MET A 214 6.29 2.10 -13.95
N LYS A 215 6.46 0.80 -13.69
CA LYS A 215 5.40 -0.08 -13.22
C LYS A 215 5.92 -0.87 -12.04
N MET A 216 5.18 -0.83 -10.95
CA MET A 216 5.54 -1.53 -9.74
C MET A 216 5.12 -3.00 -9.83
N GLN A 217 5.97 -3.90 -9.38
CA GLN A 217 5.63 -5.30 -9.18
C GLN A 217 4.59 -5.41 -8.05
N TYR A 218 4.77 -4.59 -7.01
CA TYR A 218 3.76 -4.34 -6.00
C TYR A 218 3.93 -2.94 -5.40
N ILE A 219 2.81 -2.39 -4.90
CA ILE A 219 2.78 -1.29 -3.95
C ILE A 219 2.29 -1.88 -2.63
N TYR A 220 3.06 -1.70 -1.57
CA TYR A 220 2.70 -2.05 -0.20
C TYR A 220 2.40 -0.76 0.55
N PHE A 221 1.15 -0.57 0.96
CA PHE A 221 0.82 0.51 1.88
C PHE A 221 0.86 -0.01 3.31
N ASP A 222 1.82 0.48 4.08
CA ASP A 222 1.90 0.33 5.54
C ASP A 222 1.04 1.43 6.18
N ASP A 223 -0.21 1.51 5.73
CA ASP A 223 -1.16 2.57 5.96
C ASP A 223 -2.56 1.99 6.23
N CYS A 224 -3.42 2.78 6.91
CA CYS A 224 -4.81 2.41 7.20
C CYS A 224 -5.69 2.44 5.93
N TYR A 225 -6.69 1.56 5.84
CA TYR A 225 -7.82 1.63 4.90
C TYR A 225 -7.50 1.63 3.40
N MET A 226 -6.31 1.21 2.96
CA MET A 226 -5.94 1.29 1.54
C MET A 226 -6.41 0.09 0.70
N ALA A 227 -6.94 -1.00 1.32
CA ALA A 227 -7.46 -2.15 0.58
C ALA A 227 -8.92 -1.97 0.18
N ASN A 228 -9.17 -1.11 -0.80
CA ASN A 228 -10.50 -0.92 -1.39
C ASN A 228 -10.46 -0.96 -2.91
N VAL A 229 -11.60 -1.28 -3.52
CA VAL A 229 -11.70 -1.45 -4.97
C VAL A 229 -11.35 -0.16 -5.72
N GLU A 230 -11.67 0.98 -5.14
CA GLU A 230 -11.42 2.29 -5.70
C GLU A 230 -9.91 2.57 -5.80
N VAL A 231 -9.13 2.25 -4.76
CA VAL A 231 -7.66 2.37 -4.79
C VAL A 231 -7.04 1.36 -5.74
N ALA A 232 -7.46 0.09 -5.66
CA ALA A 232 -6.92 -0.97 -6.49
C ALA A 232 -7.17 -0.71 -7.99
N TYR A 233 -8.36 -0.22 -8.33
CA TYR A 233 -8.71 0.13 -9.70
C TYR A 233 -7.93 1.33 -10.21
N GLU A 234 -7.74 2.36 -9.38
CA GLU A 234 -6.95 3.54 -9.75
C GLU A 234 -5.49 3.18 -10.03
N LEU A 235 -4.90 2.29 -9.23
CA LEU A 235 -3.49 1.91 -9.35
C LEU A 235 -3.21 0.77 -10.36
N ARG A 236 -4.23 0.13 -10.95
CA ARG A 236 -4.09 -1.10 -11.74
C ARG A 236 -3.15 -1.00 -12.95
N GLU A 237 -3.02 0.19 -13.54
CA GLU A 237 -2.12 0.38 -14.67
C GLU A 237 -0.64 0.51 -14.24
N VAL A 238 -0.40 0.94 -13.00
CA VAL A 238 0.93 1.28 -12.49
C VAL A 238 1.48 0.27 -11.48
N THR A 239 0.68 -0.71 -11.05
CA THR A 239 1.16 -1.82 -10.22
C THR A 239 0.52 -3.14 -10.62
N ASN A 240 1.23 -4.26 -10.37
CA ASN A 240 0.64 -5.59 -10.55
C ASN A 240 -0.11 -6.05 -9.29
N TYR A 241 0.41 -5.72 -8.11
CA TYR A 241 -0.22 -6.06 -6.83
C TYR A 241 -0.30 -4.85 -5.92
N LEU A 242 -1.41 -4.76 -5.19
CA LEU A 242 -1.59 -3.86 -4.06
C LEU A 242 -1.63 -4.72 -2.79
N VAL A 243 -0.72 -4.47 -1.85
CA VAL A 243 -0.67 -5.19 -0.57
C VAL A 243 -0.95 -4.21 0.55
N THR A 244 -2.04 -4.40 1.29
CA THR A 244 -2.44 -3.43 2.31
C THR A 244 -3.62 -3.90 3.16
N SER A 245 -4.01 -3.07 4.14
CA SER A 245 -5.09 -3.34 5.10
C SER A 245 -6.43 -2.76 4.67
N THR A 246 -7.53 -3.46 5.01
CA THR A 246 -8.91 -2.98 4.86
C THR A 246 -9.37 -2.06 5.98
N CYS A 247 -8.68 -2.07 7.11
CA CYS A 247 -9.01 -1.28 8.30
C CYS A 247 -7.78 -0.52 8.83
N GLU A 248 -7.88 0.06 10.01
CA GLU A 248 -6.75 0.72 10.65
C GLU A 248 -5.59 -0.24 10.92
N MET A 249 -4.38 0.26 10.72
CA MET A 249 -3.14 -0.41 11.09
C MET A 249 -2.56 0.22 12.35
N MET A 250 -1.93 -0.60 13.20
CA MET A 250 -1.19 -0.10 14.34
C MET A 250 -0.01 0.77 13.88
N ALA A 251 0.31 1.82 14.61
CA ALA A 251 1.43 2.71 14.28
C ALA A 251 2.80 1.99 14.21
N THR A 252 2.92 0.84 14.88
CA THR A 252 4.10 -0.04 14.76
C THR A 252 4.25 -0.65 13.36
N GLY A 253 3.18 -0.68 12.57
CA GLY A 253 3.20 -1.08 11.17
C GLY A 253 3.59 -2.55 10.93
N THR A 254 4.21 -2.76 9.81
CA THR A 254 4.64 -4.09 9.35
C THR A 254 5.83 -4.62 10.15
N PRO A 255 5.81 -5.92 10.53
CA PRO A 255 6.95 -6.57 11.19
C PRO A 255 8.08 -6.84 10.18
N PHE A 256 8.71 -5.78 9.68
CA PHE A 256 9.67 -5.85 8.56
C PHE A 256 10.81 -6.83 8.78
N LYS A 257 11.28 -7.03 10.03
CA LYS A 257 12.32 -7.99 10.33
C LYS A 257 12.00 -9.39 9.78
N SER A 258 10.79 -9.84 9.95
CA SER A 258 10.34 -11.16 9.46
C SER A 258 9.76 -11.09 8.03
N ALA A 259 9.12 -9.98 7.66
CA ALA A 259 8.49 -9.81 6.36
C ALA A 259 9.49 -9.56 5.22
N TRP A 260 10.68 -8.99 5.52
CA TRP A 260 11.65 -8.54 4.52
C TRP A 260 12.05 -9.63 3.52
N THR A 261 12.21 -10.86 3.99
CA THR A 261 12.59 -11.99 3.12
C THR A 261 11.55 -12.29 2.03
N TYR A 262 10.28 -11.96 2.26
CA TYR A 262 9.17 -12.17 1.34
C TYR A 262 8.97 -10.99 0.39
N MET A 263 9.38 -9.78 0.83
CA MET A 263 9.23 -8.51 0.11
C MET A 263 10.40 -8.25 -0.84
N ALA A 264 11.63 -8.36 -0.35
CA ALA A 264 12.86 -8.06 -1.08
C ALA A 264 13.33 -9.27 -1.90
N SER A 265 12.54 -9.64 -2.90
CA SER A 265 12.83 -10.72 -3.84
C SER A 265 12.32 -10.35 -5.23
N PRO A 266 13.04 -10.65 -6.30
CA PRO A 266 12.52 -10.52 -7.67
C PRO A 266 11.21 -11.26 -7.92
N THR A 267 10.93 -12.27 -7.08
CA THR A 267 9.66 -12.99 -7.02
C THR A 267 9.08 -12.88 -5.61
N PRO A 268 8.37 -11.80 -5.28
CA PRO A 268 7.80 -11.58 -3.96
C PRO A 268 6.81 -12.69 -3.57
N ASN A 269 6.78 -13.04 -2.30
CA ASN A 269 5.83 -14.05 -1.80
C ASN A 269 4.66 -13.38 -1.09
N TYR A 270 3.62 -13.03 -1.85
CA TYR A 270 2.46 -12.30 -1.33
C TYR A 270 1.70 -13.08 -0.27
N ALA A 271 1.55 -14.41 -0.43
CA ALA A 271 0.91 -15.25 0.57
C ALA A 271 1.62 -15.17 1.93
N MET A 272 2.96 -15.20 1.91
CA MET A 272 3.78 -15.11 3.12
C MET A 272 3.83 -13.69 3.69
N MET A 273 3.77 -12.64 2.86
CA MET A 273 3.62 -11.27 3.37
C MET A 273 2.35 -11.15 4.21
N VAL A 274 1.21 -11.62 3.67
CA VAL A 274 -0.09 -11.58 4.33
C VAL A 274 -0.08 -12.43 5.61
N SER A 275 0.31 -13.70 5.51
CA SER A 275 0.24 -14.59 6.67
C SER A 275 1.24 -14.21 7.77
N ASN A 276 2.44 -13.72 7.43
CA ASN A 276 3.43 -13.24 8.39
C ASN A 276 2.90 -12.04 9.18
N PHE A 277 2.30 -11.06 8.49
CA PHE A 277 1.73 -9.87 9.11
C PHE A 277 0.64 -10.25 10.14
N VAL A 278 -0.36 -11.00 9.72
CA VAL A 278 -1.50 -11.33 10.59
C VAL A 278 -1.06 -12.26 11.73
N SER A 279 -0.17 -13.23 11.46
CA SER A 279 0.36 -14.12 12.51
C SER A 279 1.15 -13.35 13.57
N TYR A 280 1.91 -12.32 13.16
CA TYR A 280 2.60 -11.45 14.10
C TYR A 280 1.60 -10.78 15.06
N TYR A 281 0.57 -10.12 14.52
CA TYR A 281 -0.42 -9.42 15.36
C TYR A 281 -1.23 -10.38 16.23
N ARG A 282 -1.57 -11.58 15.76
CA ARG A 282 -2.23 -12.61 16.59
C ARG A 282 -1.43 -12.97 17.85
N SER A 283 -0.10 -12.80 17.80
CA SER A 283 0.80 -13.08 18.93
C SER A 283 1.03 -11.90 19.86
N THR A 284 0.49 -10.72 19.53
CA THR A 284 0.63 -9.50 20.35
C THR A 284 -0.56 -9.33 21.31
N PRO A 285 -0.42 -8.50 22.36
CA PRO A 285 -1.56 -8.12 23.21
C PRO A 285 -2.64 -7.31 22.50
N ALA A 286 -2.36 -6.79 21.31
CA ALA A 286 -3.29 -6.08 20.45
C ALA A 286 -3.52 -6.85 19.13
N PRO A 287 -4.29 -7.95 19.14
CA PRO A 287 -4.45 -8.86 18.02
C PRO A 287 -5.44 -8.32 16.99
N TYR A 288 -5.18 -7.14 16.46
CA TYR A 288 -6.04 -6.46 15.50
C TYR A 288 -5.27 -6.22 14.21
N ALA A 289 -5.59 -6.97 13.17
CA ALA A 289 -4.91 -6.87 11.89
C ALA A 289 -5.75 -7.43 10.76
N THR A 290 -5.69 -6.77 9.62
CA THR A 290 -6.12 -7.29 8.34
C THR A 290 -5.03 -7.01 7.31
N LEU A 291 -4.78 -7.93 6.40
CA LEU A 291 -3.91 -7.69 5.25
C LEU A 291 -4.39 -8.52 4.07
N SER A 292 -4.28 -7.95 2.88
CA SER A 292 -4.55 -8.65 1.64
C SER A 292 -3.56 -8.26 0.56
N ALA A 293 -3.37 -9.14 -0.41
CA ALA A 293 -2.67 -8.86 -1.65
C ALA A 293 -3.69 -8.94 -2.79
N ILE A 294 -3.96 -7.80 -3.39
CA ILE A 294 -4.93 -7.61 -4.47
C ILE A 294 -4.18 -7.67 -5.79
N ASP A 295 -4.57 -8.56 -6.68
CA ASP A 295 -4.05 -8.61 -8.05
C ASP A 295 -4.72 -7.54 -8.89
N CYS A 296 -4.03 -6.44 -9.10
CA CYS A 296 -4.54 -5.28 -9.82
C CYS A 296 -4.83 -5.57 -11.31
N ARG A 297 -4.27 -6.66 -11.86
CA ARG A 297 -4.51 -7.08 -13.25
C ARG A 297 -5.92 -7.65 -13.45
N GLU A 298 -6.58 -8.12 -12.36
CA GLU A 298 -7.95 -8.64 -12.38
C GLU A 298 -9.02 -7.54 -12.19
N MET A 299 -8.60 -6.31 -11.90
CA MET A 299 -9.54 -5.24 -11.54
C MET A 299 -10.45 -4.79 -12.69
N ASP A 300 -9.98 -4.83 -13.95
CA ASP A 300 -10.84 -4.52 -15.10
C ASP A 300 -11.96 -5.59 -15.27
N GLN A 301 -11.64 -6.86 -15.04
CA GLN A 301 -12.64 -7.92 -15.09
C GLN A 301 -13.64 -7.81 -13.93
N LEU A 302 -13.17 -7.42 -12.74
CA LEU A 302 -14.04 -7.16 -11.60
C LEU A 302 -14.96 -5.96 -11.86
N ALA A 303 -14.44 -4.87 -12.44
CA ALA A 303 -15.25 -3.71 -12.79
C ALA A 303 -16.31 -4.05 -13.85
N LEU A 304 -15.96 -4.85 -14.86
CA LEU A 304 -16.89 -5.28 -15.91
C LEU A 304 -18.09 -6.05 -15.34
N ILE A 305 -17.83 -7.03 -14.45
CA ILE A 305 -18.91 -7.80 -13.84
C ILE A 305 -19.73 -6.95 -12.85
N MET A 306 -19.09 -6.01 -12.14
CA MET A 306 -19.78 -5.08 -11.25
C MET A 306 -20.71 -4.14 -12.00
N LYS A 307 -20.31 -3.69 -13.19
CA LYS A 307 -21.19 -2.88 -14.07
C LYS A 307 -22.47 -3.63 -14.44
N ASP A 308 -22.35 -4.92 -14.76
CA ASP A 308 -23.52 -5.75 -15.04
C ASP A 308 -24.42 -5.91 -13.80
N ILE A 309 -23.81 -6.17 -12.63
CA ILE A 309 -24.52 -6.26 -11.34
C ILE A 309 -25.25 -4.95 -11.01
N ASN A 310 -24.56 -3.81 -11.05
CA ASN A 310 -25.12 -2.51 -10.71
C ASN A 310 -26.25 -2.08 -11.65
N SER A 311 -26.23 -2.56 -12.91
CA SER A 311 -27.32 -2.31 -13.86
C SER A 311 -28.62 -3.06 -13.53
N GLN A 312 -28.54 -4.15 -12.75
CA GLN A 312 -29.66 -5.06 -12.47
C GLN A 312 -30.15 -4.98 -11.01
N TYR A 313 -29.28 -4.61 -10.08
CA TYR A 313 -29.57 -4.63 -8.66
C TYR A 313 -29.34 -3.27 -8.02
N GLN A 314 -30.18 -2.98 -7.05
CA GLN A 314 -30.03 -1.85 -6.13
C GLN A 314 -30.13 -2.37 -4.71
N LEU A 315 -29.21 -1.97 -3.84
CA LEU A 315 -29.22 -2.36 -2.44
C LEU A 315 -30.50 -1.84 -1.75
N ASP A 316 -31.24 -2.73 -1.09
CA ASP A 316 -32.29 -2.32 -0.16
C ASP A 316 -31.63 -1.59 1.03
N PRO A 317 -31.98 -0.31 1.30
CA PRO A 317 -31.42 0.45 2.41
C PRO A 317 -31.56 -0.23 3.78
N ASN A 318 -32.59 -1.08 3.96
CA ASN A 318 -32.81 -1.83 5.21
C ASN A 318 -31.78 -2.95 5.42
N LEU A 319 -31.01 -3.32 4.40
CA LEU A 319 -29.94 -4.33 4.48
C LEU A 319 -28.58 -3.73 4.81
N LEU A 320 -28.44 -2.41 4.89
CA LEU A 320 -27.16 -1.75 5.13
C LEU A 320 -26.49 -2.24 6.41
N ASP A 321 -27.25 -2.38 7.50
CA ASP A 321 -26.75 -2.85 8.79
C ASP A 321 -26.33 -4.33 8.81
N ASN A 322 -26.69 -5.10 7.76
CA ASN A 322 -26.27 -6.49 7.61
C ASN A 322 -24.89 -6.62 6.94
N ILE A 323 -24.37 -5.54 6.37
CA ILE A 323 -23.12 -5.56 5.65
C ILE A 323 -21.96 -5.39 6.63
N GLN A 324 -20.94 -6.26 6.52
CA GLN A 324 -19.72 -6.15 7.34
C GLN A 324 -19.03 -4.83 7.11
N ILE A 325 -18.90 -4.04 8.16
CA ILE A 325 -18.17 -2.78 8.18
C ILE A 325 -16.68 -3.04 8.43
N MET A 326 -15.81 -2.14 7.94
CA MET A 326 -14.36 -2.22 8.13
C MET A 326 -13.77 -0.92 8.67
N ASP A 327 -14.62 -0.02 9.20
CA ASP A 327 -14.21 1.24 9.85
C ASP A 327 -15.14 1.57 11.02
N GLY A 328 -14.76 2.55 11.83
CA GLY A 328 -15.51 2.99 13.01
C GLY A 328 -16.20 4.35 12.86
N PHE A 329 -16.45 4.83 11.64
CA PHE A 329 -17.18 6.09 11.44
C PHE A 329 -18.65 5.98 11.82
N ASP A 330 -19.28 7.06 12.23
CA ASP A 330 -20.71 7.10 12.54
C ASP A 330 -21.58 6.66 11.35
N HIS A 331 -21.19 7.08 10.14
CA HIS A 331 -21.64 6.49 8.89
C HIS A 331 -20.41 5.87 8.22
N HIS A 332 -20.41 4.55 8.08
CA HIS A 332 -19.26 3.83 7.57
C HIS A 332 -18.97 4.18 6.10
N ILE A 333 -17.66 4.18 5.77
CA ILE A 333 -17.19 4.41 4.40
C ILE A 333 -16.84 3.06 3.75
N PHE A 334 -16.20 2.17 4.50
CA PHE A 334 -15.59 0.96 3.98
C PHE A 334 -16.40 -0.27 4.41
N TYR A 335 -16.97 -0.97 3.44
CA TYR A 335 -17.73 -2.20 3.63
C TYR A 335 -17.02 -3.37 2.97
N ASP A 336 -17.04 -4.56 3.61
CA ASP A 336 -16.52 -5.78 3.00
C ASP A 336 -17.25 -6.11 1.70
N MET A 337 -16.51 -6.28 0.60
CA MET A 337 -17.10 -6.43 -0.72
C MET A 337 -17.92 -7.72 -0.87
N ARG A 338 -17.49 -8.85 -0.27
CA ARG A 338 -18.28 -10.09 -0.30
C ARG A 338 -19.60 -9.93 0.44
N SER A 339 -19.55 -9.32 1.63
CA SER A 339 -20.76 -9.05 2.41
C SER A 339 -21.72 -8.12 1.66
N TYR A 340 -21.22 -7.07 1.02
CA TYR A 340 -22.02 -6.19 0.17
C TYR A 340 -22.69 -6.95 -0.97
N LEU A 341 -21.91 -7.70 -1.74
CA LEU A 341 -22.44 -8.48 -2.88
C LEU A 341 -23.50 -9.50 -2.46
N SER A 342 -23.32 -10.14 -1.29
CA SER A 342 -24.28 -11.11 -0.77
C SER A 342 -25.62 -10.48 -0.35
N ASN A 343 -25.62 -9.18 -0.02
CA ASN A 343 -26.85 -8.44 0.28
C ASN A 343 -27.43 -7.73 -0.96
N LEU A 344 -26.64 -7.52 -2.01
CA LEU A 344 -27.05 -6.87 -3.24
C LEU A 344 -27.66 -7.85 -4.25
N CYS A 345 -26.96 -8.97 -4.51
CA CYS A 345 -27.36 -9.91 -5.57
C CYS A 345 -28.36 -10.94 -5.05
N THR A 346 -29.57 -10.93 -5.57
CA THR A 346 -30.60 -11.93 -5.22
C THR A 346 -30.53 -13.21 -6.07
N ASN A 347 -29.83 -13.19 -7.22
CA ASN A 347 -29.62 -14.34 -8.07
C ASN A 347 -28.33 -15.08 -7.69
N GLU A 348 -28.46 -16.27 -7.16
CA GLU A 348 -27.34 -17.11 -6.67
C GLU A 348 -26.28 -17.38 -7.74
N ARG A 349 -26.68 -17.59 -9.00
CA ARG A 349 -25.74 -17.86 -10.09
C ARG A 349 -24.85 -16.63 -10.38
N GLN A 350 -25.45 -15.43 -10.43
CA GLN A 350 -24.71 -14.19 -10.66
C GLN A 350 -23.83 -13.86 -9.45
N LEU A 351 -24.35 -14.06 -8.23
CA LEU A 351 -23.55 -13.92 -7.01
C LEU A 351 -22.30 -14.83 -7.06
N ASN A 352 -22.46 -16.11 -7.37
CA ASN A 352 -21.33 -17.05 -7.47
C ASN A 352 -20.35 -16.65 -8.56
N GLN A 353 -20.81 -16.08 -9.67
CA GLN A 353 -19.94 -15.59 -10.75
C GLN A 353 -19.08 -14.39 -10.27
N VAL A 354 -19.68 -13.37 -9.66
CA VAL A 354 -18.93 -12.21 -9.20
C VAL A 354 -17.99 -12.57 -8.04
N LEU A 355 -18.40 -13.45 -7.14
CA LEU A 355 -17.54 -13.95 -6.06
C LEU A 355 -16.33 -14.72 -6.59
N SER A 356 -16.49 -15.49 -7.68
CA SER A 356 -15.38 -16.17 -8.32
C SER A 356 -14.36 -15.20 -8.94
N VAL A 357 -14.82 -14.07 -9.49
CA VAL A 357 -13.93 -13.00 -9.98
C VAL A 357 -13.25 -12.29 -8.81
N LEU A 358 -13.99 -12.00 -7.75
CA LEU A 358 -13.45 -11.40 -6.53
C LEU A 358 -12.32 -12.25 -5.91
N GLU A 359 -12.49 -13.57 -5.86
CA GLU A 359 -11.45 -14.47 -5.33
C GLU A 359 -10.16 -14.47 -6.18
N LYS A 360 -10.27 -14.25 -7.50
CA LYS A 360 -9.10 -14.07 -8.36
C LYS A 360 -8.43 -12.71 -8.13
N ALA A 361 -9.23 -11.67 -7.95
CA ALA A 361 -8.72 -10.32 -7.67
C ALA A 361 -8.05 -10.24 -6.30
N VAL A 362 -8.48 -11.04 -5.30
CA VAL A 362 -7.90 -11.05 -3.95
C VAL A 362 -7.45 -12.45 -3.56
N PRO A 363 -6.37 -12.97 -4.20
CA PRO A 363 -5.94 -14.36 -4.01
C PRO A 363 -5.34 -14.64 -2.64
N TYR A 364 -4.80 -13.62 -1.95
CA TYR A 364 -4.18 -13.78 -0.65
C TYR A 364 -4.75 -12.75 0.32
N LYS A 365 -5.36 -13.23 1.39
CA LYS A 365 -5.97 -12.42 2.44
C LYS A 365 -5.99 -13.17 3.76
N ASP A 366 -5.82 -12.44 4.87
CA ASP A 366 -5.97 -12.97 6.22
C ASP A 366 -6.35 -11.84 7.18
N CYS A 367 -7.01 -12.17 8.28
CA CYS A 367 -7.42 -11.23 9.29
C CYS A 367 -7.42 -11.87 10.68
N THR A 368 -7.40 -11.05 11.71
CA THR A 368 -7.73 -11.44 13.09
C THR A 368 -9.25 -11.50 13.27
N GLU A 369 -9.71 -11.99 14.40
CA GLU A 369 -11.16 -12.09 14.71
C GLU A 369 -11.84 -10.72 14.81
N GLN A 370 -11.07 -9.71 15.20
CA GLN A 370 -11.53 -8.34 15.35
C GLN A 370 -10.55 -7.36 14.70
N PHE A 371 -11.07 -6.19 14.28
CA PHE A 371 -10.27 -5.01 14.03
C PHE A 371 -10.57 -3.94 15.08
N TYR A 372 -9.65 -2.99 15.23
CA TYR A 372 -9.90 -1.79 16.03
C TYR A 372 -10.07 -0.58 15.12
N SER A 373 -10.73 0.43 15.63
CA SER A 373 -10.78 1.75 15.02
C SER A 373 -10.62 2.83 16.08
N TYR A 374 -9.79 3.82 15.77
CA TYR A 374 -9.56 4.98 16.63
C TYR A 374 -10.05 6.25 15.94
N ILE A 375 -11.33 6.49 16.03
CA ILE A 375 -12.01 7.62 15.38
C ILE A 375 -12.64 8.51 16.44
N TYR A 376 -12.55 9.82 16.25
CA TYR A 376 -13.04 10.84 17.20
C TYR A 376 -12.47 10.72 18.62
N GLY A 377 -11.22 10.24 18.74
CA GLY A 377 -10.60 10.06 20.06
C GLY A 377 -11.12 8.86 20.85
N VAL A 378 -11.94 8.00 20.23
CA VAL A 378 -12.53 6.82 20.85
C VAL A 378 -12.00 5.55 20.18
N GLN A 379 -11.44 4.64 20.98
CA GLN A 379 -11.08 3.30 20.54
C GLN A 379 -12.30 2.39 20.60
N ARG A 380 -12.58 1.71 19.51
CA ARG A 380 -13.64 0.69 19.43
C ARG A 380 -13.08 -0.57 18.77
N LYS A 381 -13.66 -1.71 19.13
CA LYS A 381 -13.36 -3.02 18.53
C LYS A 381 -14.59 -3.52 17.81
N TYR A 382 -14.38 -4.16 16.67
CA TYR A 382 -15.44 -4.68 15.82
C TYR A 382 -15.10 -6.10 15.38
N ASP A 383 -16.09 -7.01 15.48
CA ASP A 383 -15.94 -8.39 15.01
C ASP A 383 -15.88 -8.45 13.48
N ILE A 384 -15.02 -9.28 12.96
CA ILE A 384 -14.94 -9.60 11.53
C ILE A 384 -15.66 -10.93 11.31
N LYS A 385 -16.88 -10.86 10.78
CA LYS A 385 -17.70 -12.04 10.45
C LYS A 385 -17.53 -12.48 9.00
N THR A 386 -17.22 -11.53 8.12
CA THR A 386 -16.97 -11.76 6.69
C THR A 386 -15.74 -10.97 6.29
N TYR A 387 -14.82 -11.62 5.56
CA TYR A 387 -13.59 -10.98 5.12
C TYR A 387 -13.25 -11.38 3.68
N SER A 388 -13.43 -10.46 2.76
CA SER A 388 -13.02 -10.62 1.35
C SER A 388 -11.63 -10.10 1.06
N GLY A 389 -11.01 -9.37 2.00
CA GLY A 389 -9.70 -8.75 1.83
C GLY A 389 -9.72 -7.46 0.99
N ILE A 390 -10.90 -6.99 0.61
CA ILE A 390 -11.10 -5.74 -0.11
C ILE A 390 -12.43 -5.11 0.29
N THR A 391 -12.45 -3.79 0.41
CA THR A 391 -13.67 -3.03 0.72
C THR A 391 -14.22 -2.31 -0.50
N ILE A 392 -15.46 -1.85 -0.39
CA ILE A 392 -16.17 -1.03 -1.36
C ILE A 392 -16.96 0.06 -0.62
N SER A 393 -17.12 1.21 -1.26
CA SER A 393 -17.84 2.35 -0.67
C SER A 393 -19.17 2.68 -1.36
N ASP A 394 -19.61 1.89 -2.33
CA ASP A 394 -20.88 2.11 -3.04
C ASP A 394 -22.07 2.25 -2.09
N PRO A 395 -22.25 1.40 -1.03
CA PRO A 395 -23.39 1.51 -0.12
C PRO A 395 -23.25 2.64 0.90
N SER A 396 -22.12 3.32 0.98
CA SER A 396 -21.84 4.31 2.01
C SER A 396 -22.78 5.52 1.95
N LEU A 397 -23.27 5.89 3.14
CA LEU A 397 -24.03 7.12 3.38
C LEU A 397 -23.19 8.20 4.09
N ASN A 398 -21.88 7.98 4.25
CA ASN A 398 -20.97 8.97 4.81
C ASN A 398 -20.87 10.18 3.88
N GLU A 399 -20.90 11.38 4.44
CA GLU A 399 -20.86 12.62 3.65
C GLU A 399 -19.65 12.73 2.73
N VAL A 400 -18.49 12.23 3.15
CA VAL A 400 -17.27 12.21 2.32
C VAL A 400 -17.44 11.23 1.16
N ALA A 401 -17.98 10.04 1.42
CA ALA A 401 -18.25 9.07 0.37
C ALA A 401 -19.27 9.60 -0.64
N LEU A 402 -20.32 10.25 -0.18
CA LEU A 402 -21.35 10.85 -1.05
C LEU A 402 -20.79 11.99 -1.92
N LYS A 403 -19.78 12.74 -1.45
CA LYS A 403 -19.14 13.80 -2.24
C LYS A 403 -18.13 13.25 -3.26
N GLY A 404 -17.47 12.14 -2.92
CA GLY A 404 -16.25 11.69 -3.62
C GLY A 404 -16.40 10.43 -4.45
N LYS A 405 -17.25 9.45 -4.08
CA LYS A 405 -17.28 8.14 -4.74
C LYS A 405 -17.56 8.20 -6.24
N GLU A 406 -18.41 9.10 -6.69
CA GLU A 406 -18.72 9.28 -8.11
C GLU A 406 -17.57 9.88 -8.93
N LYS A 407 -16.59 10.50 -8.26
CA LYS A 407 -15.37 11.04 -8.90
C LYS A 407 -14.35 9.94 -9.22
N THR A 408 -14.42 8.81 -8.53
CA THR A 408 -13.46 7.71 -8.67
C THR A 408 -13.51 7.06 -10.06
N SER A 409 -12.39 6.55 -10.52
CA SER A 409 -12.34 5.77 -11.76
C SER A 409 -13.11 4.45 -11.66
N TRP A 410 -13.18 3.86 -10.46
CA TRP A 410 -14.01 2.69 -10.16
C TRP A 410 -15.48 2.97 -10.43
N TRP A 411 -16.05 4.00 -9.80
CA TRP A 411 -17.47 4.37 -9.99
C TRP A 411 -17.81 4.57 -11.47
N LYS A 412 -17.00 5.36 -12.18
CA LYS A 412 -17.19 5.63 -13.61
C LYS A 412 -17.13 4.38 -14.48
N ALA A 413 -16.42 3.34 -14.05
CA ALA A 413 -16.31 2.08 -14.77
C ALA A 413 -17.45 1.12 -14.47
N THR A 414 -18.10 1.26 -13.30
CA THR A 414 -19.09 0.29 -12.80
C THR A 414 -20.52 0.82 -12.79
N HIS A 415 -20.73 2.13 -12.98
CA HIS A 415 -22.02 2.81 -13.09
C HIS A 415 -22.14 3.58 -14.40
#